data_80f8d38029ed23c0bf08a31823584ca4
#
_entry.id   80f8d38029ed23c0bf08a31823584ca4
#
_cell.length_a   1.000
_cell.length_b   1.000
_cell.length_c   1.000
_cell.angle_alpha   90.00
_cell.angle_beta   90.00
_cell.angle_gamma   90.00
#
_symmetry.space_group_name_H-M   'P 1'
#
loop_
_entity.id
_entity.type
_entity.pdbx_description
1 polymer ?
#
loop_
_entity_poly.entity_id
_entity_poly.type
_entity_poly.pdbx_seq_one_letter_code
_entity_poly.pdbx_strand_id
1 'polypeptide(L)'
;MLQENSRTEFKSELNDKLEKEVVAFLNNKEGGILYIGLDDIGSPIGVPELDSTQLKIADRIKNNILPSTMGLFDIVTEEIDNIPIIKILISSGLEKPYYIKKQGMSPNGCFMRIGTSTQPMPTPLIDNYYSKRLHNTLRNITSPRQDLTFAQLKIYYQERGMELNDKFVNSLELLTPDGKYNYVAYLL
;
A
#
# COMPACT_ATOMS: atom_id res chain seq x y z
N MET A 1 -22.69 -16.64 -13.36
CA MET A 1 -23.28 -15.49 -12.68
C MET A 1 -22.24 -14.96 -11.71
N LEU A 2 -21.90 -13.68 -11.79
CA LEU A 2 -20.98 -13.03 -10.86
C LEU A 2 -21.62 -13.00 -9.46
N GLN A 3 -20.82 -13.14 -8.40
CA GLN A 3 -21.28 -13.06 -7.01
C GLN A 3 -20.27 -12.28 -6.18
N GLU A 4 -20.76 -11.47 -5.25
CA GLU A 4 -19.92 -10.84 -4.24
C GLU A 4 -19.27 -11.89 -3.34
N ASN A 5 -18.01 -11.64 -3.01
CA ASN A 5 -17.22 -12.51 -2.14
C ASN A 5 -16.11 -11.69 -1.45
N SER A 6 -15.16 -12.34 -0.78
CA SER A 6 -14.05 -11.66 -0.10
C SER A 6 -13.16 -10.82 -1.03
N ARG A 7 -13.23 -11.05 -2.34
CA ARG A 7 -12.40 -10.41 -3.37
C ARG A 7 -13.19 -9.66 -4.45
N THR A 8 -14.52 -9.66 -4.37
CA THR A 8 -15.38 -9.06 -5.38
C THR A 8 -16.47 -8.26 -4.69
N GLU A 9 -16.65 -7.03 -5.11
CA GLU A 9 -17.67 -6.10 -4.60
C GLU A 9 -18.38 -5.45 -5.78
N PHE A 10 -19.69 -5.22 -5.65
CA PHE A 10 -20.53 -4.56 -6.65
C PHE A 10 -21.03 -3.22 -6.14
N LYS A 11 -21.14 -2.26 -7.05
CA LYS A 11 -21.80 -0.98 -6.81
C LYS A 11 -22.65 -0.63 -8.04
N SER A 12 -23.86 -0.23 -7.81
CA SER A 12 -24.78 0.23 -8.87
C SER A 12 -24.26 1.50 -9.54
N GLU A 13 -23.61 2.38 -8.79
CA GLU A 13 -23.08 3.65 -9.25
C GLU A 13 -21.81 4.05 -8.51
N LEU A 14 -21.07 5.02 -9.06
CA LEU A 14 -19.96 5.64 -8.36
C LEU A 14 -20.47 6.50 -7.20
N ASN A 15 -20.16 6.11 -5.97
CA ASN A 15 -20.59 6.79 -4.76
C ASN A 15 -19.42 7.14 -3.83
N ASP A 16 -19.71 7.70 -2.67
CA ASP A 16 -18.71 8.15 -1.69
C ASP A 16 -17.99 7.02 -0.94
N LYS A 17 -18.36 5.76 -1.20
CA LYS A 17 -17.72 4.59 -0.59
C LYS A 17 -16.55 4.05 -1.42
N LEU A 18 -16.24 4.63 -2.60
CA LEU A 18 -15.18 4.14 -3.49
C LEU A 18 -13.85 3.94 -2.74
N GLU A 19 -13.36 4.99 -2.08
CA GLU A 19 -12.06 4.93 -1.40
C GLU A 19 -12.04 3.90 -0.28
N LYS A 20 -13.16 3.73 0.42
CA LYS A 20 -13.30 2.74 1.49
C LYS A 20 -13.12 1.32 0.95
N GLU A 21 -13.79 0.98 -0.14
CA GLU A 21 -13.70 -0.36 -0.76
C GLU A 21 -12.29 -0.59 -1.35
N VAL A 22 -11.73 0.41 -2.06
CA VAL A 22 -10.38 0.31 -2.62
C VAL A 22 -9.34 0.13 -1.53
N VAL A 23 -9.39 0.90 -0.44
CA VAL A 23 -8.51 0.76 0.72
C VAL A 23 -8.60 -0.63 1.32
N ALA A 24 -9.81 -1.18 1.45
CA ALA A 24 -9.99 -2.52 1.99
C ALA A 24 -9.34 -3.59 1.11
N PHE A 25 -9.42 -3.47 -0.21
CA PHE A 25 -8.75 -4.40 -1.14
C PHE A 25 -7.23 -4.21 -1.16
N LEU A 26 -6.70 -2.98 -1.11
CA LEU A 26 -5.26 -2.73 -0.98
C LEU A 26 -4.68 -3.36 0.30
N ASN A 27 -5.44 -3.35 1.39
CA ASN A 27 -5.07 -3.96 2.66
C ASN A 27 -5.31 -5.48 2.70
N ASN A 28 -6.11 -6.02 1.77
CA ASN A 28 -6.34 -7.46 1.67
C ASN A 28 -5.06 -8.18 1.20
N LYS A 29 -4.94 -9.46 1.55
CA LYS A 29 -3.79 -10.29 1.19
C LYS A 29 -3.67 -10.52 -0.33
N GLU A 30 -4.78 -10.60 -1.02
CA GLU A 30 -4.83 -10.95 -2.45
C GLU A 30 -5.39 -9.85 -3.35
N GLY A 31 -5.64 -8.65 -2.78
CA GLY A 31 -6.33 -7.58 -3.52
C GLY A 31 -7.81 -7.89 -3.75
N GLY A 32 -8.38 -7.38 -4.84
CA GLY A 32 -9.75 -7.63 -5.21
C GLY A 32 -10.23 -6.91 -6.46
N ILE A 33 -11.52 -7.04 -6.75
CA ILE A 33 -12.17 -6.44 -7.91
C ILE A 33 -13.41 -5.69 -7.43
N LEU A 34 -13.54 -4.44 -7.87
CA LEU A 34 -14.72 -3.62 -7.65
C LEU A 34 -15.41 -3.36 -8.99
N TYR A 35 -16.67 -3.72 -9.10
CA TYR A 35 -17.49 -3.41 -10.27
C TYR A 35 -18.40 -2.21 -9.99
N ILE A 36 -18.49 -1.31 -10.97
CA ILE A 36 -19.46 -0.19 -10.97
C ILE A 36 -20.42 -0.40 -12.14
N GLY A 37 -21.71 -0.30 -11.87
CA GLY A 37 -22.77 -0.55 -12.84
C GLY A 37 -23.40 -1.93 -12.72
N LEU A 38 -23.20 -2.62 -11.58
CA LEU A 38 -23.89 -3.86 -11.22
C LEU A 38 -24.79 -3.63 -9.99
N ASP A 39 -25.92 -4.31 -9.94
CA ASP A 39 -26.75 -4.40 -8.74
C ASP A 39 -26.18 -5.43 -7.73
N ASP A 40 -26.83 -5.55 -6.57
CA ASP A 40 -26.40 -6.43 -5.48
C ASP A 40 -26.43 -7.94 -5.82
N ILE A 41 -27.15 -8.32 -6.90
CA ILE A 41 -27.21 -9.70 -7.39
C ILE A 41 -26.32 -9.94 -8.61
N GLY A 42 -25.57 -8.91 -9.06
CA GLY A 42 -24.64 -8.99 -10.17
C GLY A 42 -25.28 -8.80 -11.55
N SER A 43 -26.49 -8.23 -11.61
CA SER A 43 -27.12 -7.87 -12.88
C SER A 43 -26.60 -6.52 -13.37
N PRO A 44 -26.31 -6.38 -14.69
CA PRO A 44 -25.78 -5.13 -15.22
C PRO A 44 -26.87 -4.05 -15.27
N ILE A 45 -26.55 -2.89 -14.71
CA ILE A 45 -27.35 -1.67 -14.75
C ILE A 45 -26.75 -0.67 -15.74
N GLY A 46 -25.44 -0.74 -15.91
CA GLY A 46 -24.66 0.18 -16.73
C GLY A 46 -24.13 1.40 -15.98
N VAL A 47 -23.22 2.11 -16.62
CA VAL A 47 -22.60 3.33 -16.08
C VAL A 47 -22.84 4.49 -17.03
N PRO A 48 -23.52 5.56 -16.60
CA PRO A 48 -23.66 6.76 -17.40
C PRO A 48 -22.30 7.46 -17.54
N GLU A 49 -22.09 8.10 -18.70
CA GLU A 49 -20.86 8.88 -18.99
C GLU A 49 -19.56 8.11 -18.64
N LEU A 50 -19.40 6.95 -19.27
CA LEU A 50 -18.39 5.97 -18.96
C LEU A 50 -16.96 6.56 -18.81
N ASP A 51 -16.52 7.34 -19.81
CA ASP A 51 -15.17 7.94 -19.84
C ASP A 51 -14.95 8.92 -18.69
N SER A 52 -15.93 9.81 -18.44
CA SER A 52 -15.84 10.78 -17.35
C SER A 52 -15.86 10.10 -15.99
N THR A 53 -16.61 8.99 -15.86
CA THR A 53 -16.67 8.19 -14.63
C THR A 53 -15.34 7.46 -14.37
N GLN A 54 -14.70 6.89 -15.39
CA GLN A 54 -13.36 6.29 -15.26
C GLN A 54 -12.32 7.31 -14.81
N LEU A 55 -12.32 8.50 -15.41
CA LEU A 55 -11.40 9.57 -15.02
C LEU A 55 -11.61 10.01 -13.56
N LYS A 56 -12.86 10.16 -13.12
CA LYS A 56 -13.20 10.46 -11.71
C LYS A 56 -12.73 9.37 -10.75
N ILE A 57 -12.88 8.09 -11.11
CA ILE A 57 -12.41 6.96 -10.31
C ILE A 57 -10.89 7.01 -10.18
N ALA A 58 -10.17 7.13 -11.30
CA ALA A 58 -8.71 7.19 -11.32
C ALA A 58 -8.17 8.36 -10.47
N ASP A 59 -8.76 9.54 -10.62
CA ASP A 59 -8.39 10.73 -9.86
C ASP A 59 -8.63 10.54 -8.35
N ARG A 60 -9.78 10.02 -7.96
CA ARG A 60 -10.11 9.74 -6.56
C ARG A 60 -9.18 8.71 -5.94
N ILE A 61 -8.90 7.59 -6.59
CA ILE A 61 -8.00 6.55 -6.07
C ILE A 61 -6.58 7.11 -5.91
N LYS A 62 -6.08 7.84 -6.91
CA LYS A 62 -4.73 8.40 -6.92
C LYS A 62 -4.52 9.47 -5.85
N ASN A 63 -5.50 10.36 -5.64
CA ASN A 63 -5.31 11.57 -4.82
C ASN A 63 -5.84 11.44 -3.39
N ASN A 64 -6.79 10.52 -3.14
CA ASN A 64 -7.47 10.40 -1.85
C ASN A 64 -6.99 9.23 -1.00
N ILE A 65 -6.09 8.38 -1.49
CA ILE A 65 -5.57 7.22 -0.78
C ILE A 65 -4.06 7.35 -0.57
N LEU A 66 -3.58 6.96 0.59
CA LEU A 66 -2.17 6.89 0.95
C LEU A 66 -1.85 5.51 1.56
N PRO A 67 -0.61 5.02 1.39
CA PRO A 67 0.47 5.45 0.49
C PRO A 67 0.07 5.49 -0.99
N SER A 68 1.02 5.82 -1.87
CA SER A 68 0.76 5.87 -3.32
C SER A 68 0.13 4.57 -3.84
N THR A 69 -0.92 4.71 -4.62
CA THR A 69 -1.63 3.60 -5.25
C THR A 69 -1.17 3.34 -6.70
N MET A 70 -0.19 4.10 -7.18
CA MET A 70 0.30 4.00 -8.57
C MET A 70 0.86 2.59 -8.85
N GLY A 71 0.34 1.97 -9.92
CA GLY A 71 0.69 0.60 -10.30
C GLY A 71 -0.04 -0.50 -9.51
N LEU A 72 -0.94 -0.13 -8.57
CA LEU A 72 -1.70 -1.08 -7.77
C LEU A 72 -3.16 -1.22 -8.20
N PHE A 73 -3.61 -0.46 -9.18
CA PHE A 73 -4.96 -0.60 -9.72
C PHE A 73 -4.97 -0.40 -11.23
N ASP A 74 -5.97 -1.01 -11.86
CA ASP A 74 -6.30 -0.82 -13.27
C ASP A 74 -7.81 -0.66 -13.42
N ILE A 75 -8.23 0.16 -14.38
CA ILE A 75 -9.65 0.46 -14.62
C ILE A 75 -9.95 0.09 -16.07
N VAL A 76 -10.81 -0.88 -16.25
CA VAL A 76 -11.21 -1.37 -17.56
C VAL A 76 -12.73 -1.30 -17.74
N THR A 77 -13.16 -1.07 -18.98
CA THR A 77 -14.57 -1.24 -19.36
C THR A 77 -14.82 -2.70 -19.75
N GLU A 78 -15.90 -3.26 -19.29
CA GLU A 78 -16.37 -4.60 -19.62
C GLU A 78 -17.84 -4.52 -20.03
N GLU A 79 -18.30 -5.37 -20.93
CA GLU A 79 -19.71 -5.46 -21.32
C GLU A 79 -20.30 -6.76 -20.80
N ILE A 80 -21.43 -6.65 -20.09
CA ILE A 80 -22.24 -7.78 -19.66
C ILE A 80 -23.65 -7.57 -20.27
N ASP A 81 -24.12 -8.54 -21.05
CA ASP A 81 -25.39 -8.47 -21.75
C ASP A 81 -25.54 -7.21 -22.62
N ASN A 82 -24.46 -6.78 -23.28
CA ASN A 82 -24.34 -5.54 -24.08
C ASN A 82 -24.54 -4.25 -23.24
N ILE A 83 -24.39 -4.31 -21.93
CA ILE A 83 -24.46 -3.16 -21.03
C ILE A 83 -23.05 -2.86 -20.52
N PRO A 84 -22.50 -1.66 -20.79
CA PRO A 84 -21.15 -1.31 -20.35
C PRO A 84 -21.07 -1.05 -18.85
N ILE A 85 -20.08 -1.65 -18.21
CA ILE A 85 -19.77 -1.49 -16.79
C ILE A 85 -18.30 -1.16 -16.61
N ILE A 86 -17.91 -0.66 -15.44
CA ILE A 86 -16.52 -0.43 -15.08
C ILE A 86 -16.05 -1.51 -14.10
N LYS A 87 -14.90 -2.09 -14.40
CA LYS A 87 -14.21 -3.04 -13.56
C LYS A 87 -12.90 -2.44 -13.07
N ILE A 88 -12.71 -2.37 -11.77
CA ILE A 88 -11.51 -1.88 -11.13
C ILE A 88 -10.78 -3.07 -10.52
N LEU A 89 -9.61 -3.37 -11.09
CA LEU A 89 -8.71 -4.41 -10.58
C LEU A 89 -7.80 -3.77 -9.54
N ILE A 90 -7.73 -4.32 -8.34
CA ILE A 90 -6.95 -3.75 -7.24
C ILE A 90 -6.01 -4.81 -6.72
N SER A 91 -4.71 -4.56 -6.83
CA SER A 91 -3.66 -5.42 -6.29
C SER A 91 -3.50 -5.24 -4.78
N SER A 92 -3.00 -6.26 -4.10
CA SER A 92 -2.57 -6.14 -2.71
C SER A 92 -1.43 -5.14 -2.59
N GLY A 93 -1.58 -4.14 -1.74
CA GLY A 93 -0.53 -3.15 -1.51
C GLY A 93 0.63 -3.71 -0.68
N LEU A 94 1.84 -3.24 -0.96
CA LEU A 94 3.07 -3.64 -0.24
C LEU A 94 3.32 -2.78 1.01
N GLU A 95 2.86 -1.53 0.98
CA GLU A 95 3.08 -0.54 2.05
C GLU A 95 1.88 -0.40 2.99
N LYS A 96 1.35 -1.54 3.45
CA LYS A 96 0.21 -1.53 4.38
C LYS A 96 0.58 -0.87 5.73
N PRO A 97 -0.38 -0.18 6.39
CA PRO A 97 -1.77 -0.03 5.99
C PRO A 97 -1.95 1.10 4.97
N TYR A 98 -2.82 0.88 3.98
CA TYR A 98 -3.37 1.92 3.12
C TYR A 98 -4.56 2.56 3.84
N TYR A 99 -4.78 3.86 3.59
CA TYR A 99 -5.82 4.61 4.27
C TYR A 99 -6.33 5.79 3.44
N ILE A 100 -7.56 6.22 3.74
CA ILE A 100 -8.15 7.42 3.15
C ILE A 100 -7.43 8.65 3.71
N LYS A 101 -6.79 9.44 2.85
CA LYS A 101 -5.95 10.59 3.19
C LYS A 101 -6.63 11.57 4.16
N LYS A 102 -7.89 11.94 3.89
CA LYS A 102 -8.66 12.90 4.70
C LYS A 102 -8.91 12.39 6.14
N GLN A 103 -9.00 11.07 6.35
CA GLN A 103 -9.31 10.45 7.63
C GLN A 103 -8.06 9.99 8.38
N GLY A 104 -6.89 10.02 7.71
CA GLY A 104 -5.62 9.64 8.29
C GLY A 104 -5.49 8.13 8.54
N MET A 105 -4.36 7.74 9.12
CA MET A 105 -4.08 6.35 9.51
C MET A 105 -4.77 6.03 10.84
N SER A 106 -6.05 5.77 10.78
CA SER A 106 -6.94 5.56 11.93
C SER A 106 -8.01 4.52 11.57
N PRO A 107 -8.79 4.00 12.52
CA PRO A 107 -9.92 3.11 12.22
C PRO A 107 -10.95 3.71 11.26
N ASN A 108 -11.06 5.05 11.21
CA ASN A 108 -11.96 5.73 10.27
C ASN A 108 -11.39 5.82 8.85
N GLY A 109 -10.07 5.69 8.69
CA GLY A 109 -9.38 5.78 7.40
C GLY A 109 -8.86 4.45 6.87
N CYS A 110 -8.58 3.48 7.74
CA CYS A 110 -8.07 2.16 7.39
C CYS A 110 -9.20 1.14 7.39
N PHE A 111 -9.32 0.39 6.30
CA PHE A 111 -10.35 -0.64 6.13
C PHE A 111 -9.73 -1.96 5.68
N MET A 112 -10.42 -3.06 5.97
CA MET A 112 -10.05 -4.41 5.57
C MET A 112 -11.27 -5.22 5.17
N ARG A 113 -11.07 -6.28 4.38
CA ARG A 113 -12.11 -7.23 4.02
C ARG A 113 -12.19 -8.35 5.05
N ILE A 114 -13.41 -8.62 5.53
CA ILE A 114 -13.76 -9.77 6.36
C ILE A 114 -14.95 -10.45 5.71
N GLY A 115 -14.72 -11.58 5.05
CA GLY A 115 -15.74 -12.18 4.18
C GLY A 115 -16.14 -11.20 3.08
N THR A 116 -17.42 -10.98 2.90
CA THR A 116 -18.00 -10.03 1.94
C THR A 116 -18.11 -8.60 2.45
N SER A 117 -17.72 -8.34 3.73
CA SER A 117 -17.87 -7.02 4.35
C SER A 117 -16.57 -6.24 4.39
N THR A 118 -16.67 -4.92 4.16
CA THR A 118 -15.60 -3.97 4.43
C THR A 118 -15.76 -3.39 5.85
N GLN A 119 -14.80 -3.69 6.71
CA GLN A 119 -14.79 -3.31 8.12
C GLN A 119 -13.65 -2.34 8.46
N PRO A 120 -13.83 -1.42 9.44
CA PRO A 120 -12.75 -0.62 9.97
C PRO A 120 -11.64 -1.51 10.55
N MET A 121 -10.39 -1.12 10.32
CA MET A 121 -9.24 -1.81 10.86
C MET A 121 -9.00 -1.33 12.30
N PRO A 122 -8.90 -2.22 13.31
CA PRO A 122 -8.63 -1.82 14.68
C PRO A 122 -7.20 -1.27 14.83
N THR A 123 -7.02 -0.31 15.74
CA THR A 123 -5.73 0.36 15.98
C THR A 123 -4.54 -0.60 16.17
N PRO A 124 -4.63 -1.68 16.97
CA PRO A 124 -3.50 -2.59 17.14
C PRO A 124 -3.06 -3.27 15.81
N LEU A 125 -4.02 -3.51 14.90
CA LEU A 125 -3.71 -4.07 13.60
C LEU A 125 -3.07 -3.03 12.67
N ILE A 126 -3.52 -1.78 12.73
CA ILE A 126 -2.92 -0.64 12.03
C ILE A 126 -1.45 -0.51 12.43
N ASP A 127 -1.16 -0.49 13.73
CA ASP A 127 0.20 -0.38 14.28
C ASP A 127 1.08 -1.54 13.86
N ASN A 128 0.54 -2.77 13.87
CA ASN A 128 1.26 -3.97 13.42
C ASN A 128 1.61 -3.89 11.92
N TYR A 129 0.67 -3.47 11.07
CA TYR A 129 0.97 -3.29 9.65
C TYR A 129 1.97 -2.16 9.41
N TYR A 130 1.83 -1.05 10.12
CA TYR A 130 2.74 0.07 10.01
C TYR A 130 4.18 -0.31 10.41
N SER A 131 4.34 -1.03 11.52
CA SER A 131 5.66 -1.50 11.99
C SER A 131 6.35 -2.47 11.02
N LYS A 132 5.56 -3.18 10.19
CA LYS A 132 6.05 -4.11 9.18
C LYS A 132 6.25 -3.47 7.81
N ARG A 133 5.98 -2.17 7.67
CA ARG A 133 6.15 -1.46 6.41
C ARG A 133 7.58 -1.60 5.93
N LEU A 134 7.74 -2.10 4.71
CA LEU A 134 9.04 -2.12 4.06
C LEU A 134 9.38 -0.70 3.63
N HIS A 135 10.23 -0.05 4.40
CA HIS A 135 10.87 1.18 3.95
C HIS A 135 12.11 0.78 3.16
N ASN A 136 12.13 1.09 1.87
CA ASN A 136 13.33 1.00 1.05
C ASN A 136 14.30 2.11 1.49
N THR A 137 14.96 1.91 2.61
CA THR A 137 16.05 2.76 3.09
C THR A 137 17.35 2.02 2.90
N LEU A 138 18.45 2.75 2.69
CA LEU A 138 19.80 2.17 2.59
C LEU A 138 20.16 1.32 3.82
N ARG A 139 19.50 1.54 4.96
CA ARG A 139 19.65 0.77 6.20
C ARG A 139 19.07 -0.64 6.12
N ASN A 140 18.08 -0.86 5.26
CA ASN A 140 17.45 -2.17 5.08
C ASN A 140 18.03 -2.97 3.92
N ILE A 141 18.89 -2.35 3.11
CA ILE A 141 19.56 -3.01 1.98
C ILE A 141 20.87 -3.60 2.48
N THR A 142 21.04 -4.90 2.34
CA THR A 142 22.31 -5.58 2.68
C THR A 142 23.44 -5.05 1.79
N SER A 143 24.58 -4.70 2.40
CA SER A 143 25.79 -4.31 1.68
C SER A 143 26.29 -5.44 0.76
N PRO A 144 26.75 -5.13 -0.45
CA PRO A 144 27.40 -6.11 -1.32
C PRO A 144 28.73 -6.61 -0.72
N ARG A 145 29.31 -5.88 0.25
CA ARG A 145 30.53 -6.25 0.98
C ARG A 145 30.27 -6.35 2.46
N GLN A 146 30.80 -7.39 3.07
CA GLN A 146 30.71 -7.64 4.52
C GLN A 146 32.07 -7.56 5.24
N ASP A 147 33.15 -7.25 4.50
CA ASP A 147 34.54 -7.10 4.98
C ASP A 147 34.94 -5.63 5.18
N LEU A 148 34.00 -4.80 5.69
CA LEU A 148 34.22 -3.35 5.85
C LEU A 148 35.13 -3.04 7.02
N THR A 149 36.15 -2.18 6.79
CA THR A 149 37.13 -1.77 7.79
C THR A 149 36.81 -0.44 8.47
N PHE A 150 35.93 0.37 7.87
CA PHE A 150 35.57 1.72 8.32
C PHE A 150 36.80 2.65 8.53
N ALA A 151 37.83 2.46 7.72
CA ALA A 151 39.07 3.22 7.87
C ALA A 151 38.85 4.73 7.68
N GLN A 152 38.05 5.11 6.68
CA GLN A 152 37.71 6.51 6.38
C GLN A 152 36.93 7.17 7.54
N LEU A 153 35.93 6.46 8.07
CA LEU A 153 35.14 6.92 9.20
C LEU A 153 35.99 7.13 10.45
N LYS A 154 36.92 6.20 10.75
CA LYS A 154 37.86 6.30 11.88
C LYS A 154 38.78 7.51 11.74
N ILE A 155 39.34 7.74 10.55
CA ILE A 155 40.18 8.92 10.26
C ILE A 155 39.41 10.21 10.47
N TYR A 156 38.16 10.29 9.92
CA TYR A 156 37.31 11.46 10.07
C TYR A 156 37.03 11.83 11.53
N TYR A 157 36.72 10.83 12.38
CA TYR A 157 36.52 11.06 13.81
C TYR A 157 37.79 11.52 14.51
N GLN A 158 38.91 10.89 14.21
CA GLN A 158 40.21 11.22 14.78
C GLN A 158 40.63 12.65 14.43
N GLU A 159 40.48 13.08 13.18
CA GLU A 159 40.78 14.45 12.73
C GLU A 159 39.95 15.52 13.45
N ARG A 160 38.77 15.16 13.92
CA ARG A 160 37.87 16.04 14.68
C ARG A 160 38.04 15.95 16.20
N GLY A 161 39.06 15.21 16.68
CA GLY A 161 39.27 15.00 18.09
C GLY A 161 38.17 14.20 18.78
N MET A 162 37.38 13.41 18.01
CA MET A 162 36.33 12.54 18.51
C MET A 162 36.81 11.09 18.48
N GLU A 163 36.37 10.30 19.44
CA GLU A 163 36.66 8.87 19.50
C GLU A 163 35.48 8.04 19.02
N LEU A 164 35.76 7.12 18.12
CA LEU A 164 34.74 6.15 17.64
C LEU A 164 34.83 4.90 18.55
N ASN A 165 33.86 4.72 19.43
CA ASN A 165 33.82 3.59 20.37
C ASN A 165 33.54 2.26 19.65
N ASP A 166 33.86 1.13 20.31
CA ASP A 166 33.69 -0.23 19.76
C ASP A 166 32.24 -0.59 19.39
N LYS A 167 31.26 0.15 19.90
CA LYS A 167 29.82 -0.07 19.62
C LYS A 167 29.28 0.81 18.48
N PHE A 168 30.15 1.52 17.78
CA PHE A 168 29.72 2.47 16.74
C PHE A 168 28.84 1.84 15.67
N VAL A 169 29.07 0.58 15.33
CA VAL A 169 28.27 -0.16 14.34
C VAL A 169 26.80 -0.19 14.72
N ASN A 170 26.49 -0.45 15.99
CA ASN A 170 25.13 -0.43 16.52
C ASN A 170 24.60 1.00 16.71
N SER A 171 25.45 1.91 17.23
CA SER A 171 25.06 3.30 17.49
C SER A 171 24.72 4.07 16.20
N LEU A 172 25.36 3.75 15.09
CA LEU A 172 25.09 4.33 13.78
C LEU A 172 24.10 3.50 12.94
N GLU A 173 23.54 2.43 13.50
CA GLU A 173 22.57 1.54 12.86
C GLU A 173 23.10 0.99 11.51
N LEU A 174 24.34 0.50 11.50
CA LEU A 174 25.02 0.01 10.30
C LEU A 174 24.70 -1.46 9.94
N LEU A 175 23.83 -2.12 10.71
CA LEU A 175 23.42 -3.49 10.48
C LEU A 175 21.96 -3.56 10.01
N THR A 176 21.68 -4.55 9.17
CA THR A 176 20.32 -4.98 8.86
C THR A 176 19.74 -5.79 10.04
N PRO A 177 18.41 -6.07 10.08
CA PRO A 177 17.81 -6.95 11.09
C PRO A 177 18.45 -8.34 11.17
N ASP A 178 19.03 -8.82 10.07
CA ASP A 178 19.73 -10.11 9.99
C ASP A 178 21.19 -10.05 10.48
N GLY A 179 21.63 -8.91 11.02
CA GLY A 179 22.97 -8.70 11.57
C GLY A 179 24.09 -8.54 10.52
N LYS A 180 23.75 -8.28 9.26
CA LYS A 180 24.69 -7.99 8.18
C LYS A 180 24.91 -6.50 8.02
N TYR A 181 26.08 -6.07 7.56
CA TYR A 181 26.30 -4.67 7.20
C TYR A 181 25.28 -4.24 6.12
N ASN A 182 24.68 -3.08 6.34
CA ASN A 182 23.75 -2.48 5.40
C ASN A 182 24.47 -1.56 4.40
N TYR A 183 23.71 -1.00 3.45
CA TYR A 183 24.28 -0.16 2.41
C TYR A 183 24.82 1.18 2.94
N VAL A 184 24.32 1.69 4.08
CA VAL A 184 24.91 2.86 4.76
C VAL A 184 26.32 2.54 5.24
N ALA A 185 26.53 1.35 5.83
CA ALA A 185 27.85 0.89 6.23
C ALA A 185 28.84 0.83 5.06
N TYR A 186 28.36 0.45 3.87
CA TYR A 186 29.18 0.39 2.65
C TYR A 186 29.64 1.77 2.14
N LEU A 187 28.84 2.80 2.40
CA LEU A 187 29.13 4.18 1.97
C LEU A 187 30.07 4.94 2.93
N LEU A 188 30.32 4.40 4.13
CA LEU A 188 31.19 4.98 5.17
C LEU A 188 32.60 4.39 5.15
#